data_60c4f82edbf09135f04330fdea4125f4
#
_entry.id   60c4f82edbf09135f04330fdea4125f4
#
_cell.length_a   1.000
_cell.length_b   1.000
_cell.length_c   1.000
_cell.angle_alpha   90.00
_cell.angle_beta   90.00
_cell.angle_gamma   90.00
#
_symmetry.space_group_name_H-M   'P 1'
#
loop_
_entity.id
_entity.type
_entity.pdbx_description
1 polymer ?
#
loop_
_entity_poly.entity_id
_entity_poly.type
_entity_poly.pdbx_seq_one_letter_code
_entity_poly.pdbx_strand_id
1 'polypeptide(L)'
;MIAAMMVLGATSAFAGDSDALKAVLKAKTYADAKALVEQNLGSMANDAEKAKAYNHLVELSMKQFNDQQSIIQMNQITKKNDPVDMEAMNEGAYNALVAAQECYKYDQLPNAKGKIAPKYDNNAERVWNARIQLVSAGDDARTKNNTTLALKYWNAWFNSESSPLFNKIPAEKKAEPYKEQVAFLGAWLSKENKDMAQALKYCDVAMNSDEYKKQALSIKLEVLKGDLKTHEDSLKYINNLKDLYAKDAKNEILLDNLNSMFASMRM
;
A
#
# COMPACT_ATOMS: atom_id res chain seq x y z
N MET A 1 38.32 -12.15 -37.71
CA MET A 1 38.73 -12.45 -36.35
C MET A 1 38.04 -11.44 -35.42
N ILE A 2 36.96 -11.83 -34.77
CA ILE A 2 36.24 -11.01 -33.82
C ILE A 2 36.60 -11.56 -32.45
N ALA A 3 37.37 -10.79 -31.69
CA ALA A 3 37.74 -11.14 -30.32
C ALA A 3 36.55 -10.84 -29.39
N ALA A 4 35.89 -11.89 -28.89
CA ALA A 4 34.95 -11.78 -27.84
C ALA A 4 35.67 -11.51 -26.52
N MET A 5 35.62 -10.29 -26.01
CA MET A 5 35.99 -10.00 -24.62
C MET A 5 34.95 -10.61 -23.70
N MET A 6 35.25 -11.76 -23.12
CA MET A 6 34.54 -12.22 -21.91
C MET A 6 35.00 -11.35 -20.74
N VAL A 7 34.11 -10.49 -20.26
CA VAL A 7 34.25 -9.86 -18.95
C VAL A 7 33.94 -10.93 -17.91
N LEU A 8 35.00 -11.59 -17.43
CA LEU A 8 34.95 -12.41 -16.23
C LEU A 8 34.67 -11.46 -15.03
N GLY A 9 33.43 -11.33 -14.67
CA GLY A 9 33.03 -10.71 -13.39
C GLY A 9 33.60 -11.57 -12.26
N ALA A 10 34.68 -11.12 -11.66
CA ALA A 10 35.24 -11.73 -10.46
C ALA A 10 34.19 -11.65 -9.34
N THR A 11 33.55 -12.77 -9.06
CA THR A 11 32.70 -12.93 -7.87
C THR A 11 33.60 -12.98 -6.65
N SER A 12 33.77 -11.85 -5.94
CA SER A 12 34.40 -11.82 -4.64
C SER A 12 33.50 -12.50 -3.61
N ALA A 13 33.74 -13.78 -3.38
CA ALA A 13 32.94 -14.65 -2.53
C ALA A 13 33.07 -14.35 -1.01
N PHE A 14 33.81 -13.32 -0.59
CA PHE A 14 34.05 -12.92 0.81
C PHE A 14 34.34 -11.42 0.96
N ALA A 15 33.61 -10.58 0.26
CA ALA A 15 33.63 -9.16 0.60
C ALA A 15 32.60 -8.93 1.71
N GLY A 16 33.02 -8.29 2.83
CA GLY A 16 32.09 -7.74 3.80
C GLY A 16 31.15 -6.72 3.14
N ASP A 17 30.19 -6.21 3.89
CA ASP A 17 29.24 -5.19 3.39
C ASP A 17 29.96 -4.10 2.60
N SER A 18 29.39 -3.70 1.47
CA SER A 18 29.90 -2.59 0.66
C SER A 18 29.93 -1.28 1.45
N ASP A 19 30.75 -0.31 1.03
CA ASP A 19 30.79 0.98 1.72
C ASP A 19 29.43 1.73 1.59
N ALA A 20 28.72 1.51 0.50
CA ALA A 20 27.35 1.98 0.30
C ALA A 20 26.42 1.46 1.41
N LEU A 21 26.40 0.14 1.64
CA LEU A 21 25.59 -0.47 2.70
C LEU A 21 26.05 -0.02 4.09
N LYS A 22 27.37 0.01 4.37
CA LYS A 22 27.89 0.47 5.65
C LYS A 22 27.48 1.91 5.99
N ALA A 23 27.39 2.78 4.99
CA ALA A 23 26.88 4.15 5.18
C ALA A 23 25.43 4.14 5.64
N VAL A 24 24.56 3.37 4.98
CA VAL A 24 23.15 3.21 5.36
C VAL A 24 23.01 2.69 6.78
N LEU A 25 23.72 1.62 7.13
CA LEU A 25 23.62 0.97 8.44
C LEU A 25 24.14 1.84 9.63
N LYS A 26 24.93 2.87 9.35
CA LYS A 26 25.39 3.84 10.35
C LYS A 26 24.35 4.91 10.66
N ALA A 27 23.40 5.16 9.78
CA ALA A 27 22.35 6.15 9.97
C ALA A 27 21.49 5.79 11.19
N LYS A 28 21.13 6.80 11.98
CA LYS A 28 20.37 6.65 13.22
C LYS A 28 18.92 7.08 13.08
N THR A 29 18.58 7.80 12.02
CA THR A 29 17.22 8.22 11.73
C THR A 29 16.74 7.59 10.42
N TYR A 30 15.43 7.41 10.30
CA TYR A 30 14.84 6.92 9.06
C TYR A 30 15.15 7.85 7.88
N ALA A 31 15.05 9.17 8.08
CA ALA A 31 15.26 10.14 7.01
C ALA A 31 16.69 10.05 6.43
N ASP A 32 17.72 9.99 7.32
CA ASP A 32 19.11 9.87 6.89
C ASP A 32 19.36 8.53 6.18
N ALA A 33 18.86 7.43 6.76
CA ALA A 33 19.01 6.10 6.17
C ALA A 33 18.33 6.03 4.79
N LYS A 34 17.12 6.57 4.66
CA LYS A 34 16.38 6.62 3.40
C LYS A 34 17.11 7.40 2.33
N ALA A 35 17.60 8.59 2.65
CA ALA A 35 18.39 9.40 1.72
C ALA A 35 19.64 8.65 1.23
N LEU A 36 20.34 7.95 2.12
CA LEU A 36 21.49 7.13 1.76
C LEU A 36 21.12 5.91 0.91
N VAL A 37 19.98 5.28 1.17
CA VAL A 37 19.46 4.20 0.30
C VAL A 37 19.18 4.73 -1.09
N GLU A 38 18.43 5.83 -1.22
CA GLU A 38 18.10 6.45 -2.51
C GLU A 38 19.33 6.82 -3.32
N GLN A 39 20.37 7.34 -2.65
CA GLN A 39 21.64 7.73 -3.31
C GLN A 39 22.51 6.53 -3.70
N ASN A 40 22.49 5.46 -2.92
CA ASN A 40 23.50 4.39 -3.03
C ASN A 40 22.93 3.04 -3.46
N LEU A 41 21.63 2.91 -3.71
CA LEU A 41 21.00 1.62 -4.04
C LEU A 41 21.65 0.93 -5.24
N GLY A 42 22.02 1.70 -6.28
CA GLY A 42 22.72 1.21 -7.48
C GLY A 42 24.17 0.82 -7.25
N SER A 43 24.78 1.28 -6.15
CA SER A 43 26.19 1.00 -5.78
C SER A 43 26.32 -0.16 -4.77
N MET A 44 25.21 -0.72 -4.31
CA MET A 44 25.22 -1.91 -3.45
C MET A 44 25.64 -3.14 -4.26
N ALA A 45 26.43 -4.01 -3.63
CA ALA A 45 27.10 -5.11 -4.32
C ALA A 45 26.13 -6.18 -4.89
N ASN A 46 24.96 -6.35 -4.27
CA ASN A 46 23.98 -7.37 -4.65
C ASN A 46 22.62 -7.10 -3.99
N ASP A 47 21.60 -7.89 -4.36
CA ASP A 47 20.24 -7.74 -3.85
C ASP A 47 20.12 -8.07 -2.35
N ALA A 48 20.98 -8.93 -1.80
CA ALA A 48 21.00 -9.17 -0.35
C ALA A 48 21.43 -7.93 0.44
N GLU A 49 22.33 -7.11 -0.10
CA GLU A 49 22.67 -5.82 0.51
C GLU A 49 21.53 -4.82 0.42
N LYS A 50 20.80 -4.77 -0.70
CA LYS A 50 19.61 -3.95 -0.85
C LYS A 50 18.52 -4.36 0.14
N ALA A 51 18.26 -5.67 0.27
CA ALA A 51 17.34 -6.19 1.28
C ALA A 51 17.76 -5.77 2.70
N LYS A 52 19.06 -5.88 3.02
CA LYS A 52 19.60 -5.47 4.34
C LYS A 52 19.44 -3.97 4.60
N ALA A 53 19.65 -3.14 3.58
CA ALA A 53 19.46 -1.70 3.67
C ALA A 53 17.99 -1.34 3.94
N TYR A 54 17.05 -1.93 3.21
CA TYR A 54 15.63 -1.72 3.46
C TYR A 54 15.18 -2.30 4.81
N ASN A 55 15.75 -3.44 5.25
CA ASN A 55 15.46 -3.95 6.60
C ASN A 55 15.93 -2.97 7.69
N HIS A 56 17.05 -2.28 7.50
CA HIS A 56 17.47 -1.23 8.43
C HIS A 56 16.45 -0.08 8.49
N LEU A 57 15.85 0.30 7.35
CA LEU A 57 14.73 1.26 7.34
C LEU A 57 13.52 0.74 8.11
N VAL A 58 13.19 -0.55 7.98
CA VAL A 58 12.12 -1.18 8.80
C VAL A 58 12.44 -1.06 10.28
N GLU A 59 13.66 -1.35 10.69
CA GLU A 59 14.08 -1.29 12.10
C GLU A 59 13.94 0.11 12.69
N LEU A 60 14.41 1.14 11.97
CA LEU A 60 14.32 2.53 12.42
C LEU A 60 12.86 3.01 12.50
N SER A 61 12.04 2.66 11.50
CA SER A 61 10.63 3.03 11.48
C SER A 61 9.82 2.32 12.56
N MET A 62 10.07 1.02 12.76
CA MET A 62 9.41 0.25 13.81
C MET A 62 9.83 0.72 15.20
N LYS A 63 11.07 1.16 15.38
CA LYS A 63 11.48 1.77 16.64
C LYS A 63 10.66 3.04 16.93
N GLN A 64 10.53 3.93 15.95
CA GLN A 64 9.72 5.15 16.08
C GLN A 64 8.27 4.85 16.44
N PHE A 65 7.66 3.88 15.74
CA PHE A 65 6.30 3.42 16.01
C PHE A 65 6.15 2.83 17.43
N ASN A 66 7.05 1.91 17.80
CA ASN A 66 6.99 1.21 19.09
C ASN A 66 7.28 2.12 20.28
N ASP A 67 8.15 3.12 20.13
CA ASP A 67 8.43 4.11 21.18
C ASP A 67 7.10 4.81 21.58
N GLN A 68 6.28 5.22 20.61
CA GLN A 68 4.99 5.88 20.89
C GLN A 68 3.95 4.89 21.43
N GLN A 69 3.88 3.68 20.89
CA GLN A 69 3.00 2.63 21.44
C GLN A 69 3.33 2.32 22.91
N SER A 70 4.59 2.31 23.27
CA SER A 70 5.02 2.09 24.66
C SER A 70 4.53 3.19 25.59
N ILE A 71 4.51 4.45 25.15
CA ILE A 71 3.95 5.56 25.93
C ILE A 71 2.44 5.35 26.15
N ILE A 72 1.70 4.96 25.10
CA ILE A 72 0.26 4.67 25.20
C ILE A 72 0.01 3.57 26.23
N GLN A 73 0.74 2.46 26.14
CA GLN A 73 0.60 1.33 27.06
C GLN A 73 0.94 1.73 28.50
N MET A 74 2.02 2.48 28.71
CA MET A 74 2.40 2.96 30.01
C MET A 74 1.35 3.90 30.62
N ASN A 75 0.77 4.80 29.82
CA ASN A 75 -0.31 5.67 30.26
C ASN A 75 -1.54 4.87 30.72
N GLN A 76 -1.90 3.79 30.01
CA GLN A 76 -3.01 2.91 30.40
C GLN A 76 -2.76 2.21 31.73
N ILE A 77 -1.54 1.70 31.94
CA ILE A 77 -1.15 0.97 33.15
C ILE A 77 -1.03 1.91 34.36
N THR A 78 -0.32 3.03 34.18
CA THR A 78 0.04 3.94 35.28
C THR A 78 -1.01 4.99 35.56
N LYS A 79 -2.05 5.10 34.71
CA LYS A 79 -3.05 6.17 34.74
C LYS A 79 -2.44 7.57 34.56
N LYS A 80 -1.25 7.66 33.99
CA LYS A 80 -0.61 8.90 33.57
C LYS A 80 -1.11 9.34 32.21
N ASN A 81 -0.77 10.55 31.85
CA ASN A 81 -1.12 11.12 30.53
C ASN A 81 0.13 11.74 29.92
N ASP A 82 1.20 10.94 29.80
CA ASP A 82 2.42 11.37 29.13
C ASP A 82 2.11 11.65 27.64
N PRO A 83 2.67 12.71 27.04
CA PRO A 83 2.35 13.08 25.67
C PRO A 83 2.79 12.02 24.66
N VAL A 84 1.90 11.71 23.72
CA VAL A 84 2.14 10.78 22.61
C VAL A 84 2.26 11.58 21.32
N ASP A 85 3.34 11.38 20.59
CA ASP A 85 3.52 11.95 19.25
C ASP A 85 2.83 11.04 18.22
N MET A 86 1.55 11.30 17.97
CA MET A 86 0.75 10.53 17.01
C MET A 86 1.24 10.70 15.57
N GLU A 87 1.83 11.84 15.21
CA GLU A 87 2.39 12.06 13.88
C GLU A 87 3.61 11.18 13.67
N ALA A 88 4.54 11.17 14.62
CA ALA A 88 5.71 10.28 14.60
C ALA A 88 5.29 8.80 14.58
N MET A 89 4.25 8.41 15.33
CA MET A 89 3.72 7.06 15.33
C MET A 89 3.18 6.66 13.95
N ASN A 90 2.33 7.49 13.37
CA ASN A 90 1.70 7.24 12.08
C ASN A 90 2.72 7.23 10.93
N GLU A 91 3.68 8.14 10.94
CA GLU A 91 4.79 8.13 9.97
C GLU A 91 5.68 6.89 10.13
N GLY A 92 6.01 6.52 11.36
CA GLY A 92 6.75 5.28 11.65
C GLY A 92 6.03 4.05 11.10
N ALA A 93 4.72 3.94 11.30
CA ALA A 93 3.88 2.87 10.77
C ALA A 93 3.91 2.82 9.23
N TYR A 94 3.71 3.95 8.58
CA TYR A 94 3.75 4.06 7.12
C TYR A 94 5.11 3.68 6.54
N ASN A 95 6.16 4.26 7.09
CA ASN A 95 7.52 4.05 6.63
C ASN A 95 7.97 2.59 6.83
N ALA A 96 7.58 1.95 7.95
CA ALA A 96 7.87 0.56 8.21
C ALA A 96 7.21 -0.36 7.17
N LEU A 97 5.93 -0.11 6.83
CA LEU A 97 5.20 -0.87 5.82
C LEU A 97 5.87 -0.76 4.44
N VAL A 98 6.17 0.46 4.00
CA VAL A 98 6.79 0.71 2.68
C VAL A 98 8.18 0.07 2.62
N ALA A 99 8.99 0.26 3.65
CA ALA A 99 10.34 -0.31 3.71
C ALA A 99 10.31 -1.85 3.73
N ALA A 100 9.33 -2.47 4.44
CA ALA A 100 9.20 -3.92 4.48
C ALA A 100 8.80 -4.50 3.13
N GLN A 101 7.94 -3.82 2.37
CA GLN A 101 7.59 -4.25 1.02
C GLN A 101 8.80 -4.16 0.06
N GLU A 102 9.59 -3.12 0.15
CA GLU A 102 10.83 -3.01 -0.65
C GLU A 102 11.88 -4.04 -0.21
N CYS A 103 12.05 -4.26 1.11
CA CYS A 103 12.92 -5.31 1.63
C CYS A 103 12.52 -6.68 1.06
N TYR A 104 11.23 -7.01 1.10
CA TYR A 104 10.70 -8.28 0.59
C TYR A 104 11.04 -8.48 -0.89
N LYS A 105 10.90 -7.46 -1.74
CA LYS A 105 11.22 -7.57 -3.17
C LYS A 105 12.65 -8.08 -3.40
N TYR A 106 13.63 -7.53 -2.70
CA TYR A 106 15.02 -7.90 -2.84
C TYR A 106 15.36 -9.20 -2.11
N ASP A 107 14.74 -9.47 -0.96
CA ASP A 107 15.01 -10.64 -0.14
C ASP A 107 14.49 -11.94 -0.78
N GLN A 108 13.53 -11.85 -1.70
CA GLN A 108 13.00 -12.97 -2.47
C GLN A 108 13.79 -13.24 -3.77
N LEU A 109 14.82 -12.48 -4.08
CA LEU A 109 15.63 -12.71 -5.27
C LEU A 109 16.69 -13.80 -5.04
N PRO A 110 17.07 -14.55 -6.10
CA PRO A 110 18.10 -15.57 -5.99
C PRO A 110 19.47 -14.95 -5.61
N ASN A 111 20.17 -15.57 -4.69
CA ASN A 111 21.55 -15.22 -4.39
C ASN A 111 22.51 -15.64 -5.52
N ALA A 112 23.81 -15.34 -5.38
CA ALA A 112 24.85 -15.67 -6.36
C ALA A 112 24.95 -17.19 -6.71
N LYS A 113 24.35 -18.06 -5.89
CA LYS A 113 24.27 -19.51 -6.12
C LYS A 113 22.94 -19.94 -6.76
N GLY A 114 22.11 -18.99 -7.21
CA GLY A 114 20.79 -19.24 -7.77
C GLY A 114 19.73 -19.72 -6.76
N LYS A 115 19.99 -19.62 -5.45
CA LYS A 115 19.06 -20.04 -4.40
C LYS A 115 18.33 -18.85 -3.80
N ILE A 116 17.01 -18.98 -3.65
CA ILE A 116 16.18 -18.06 -2.87
C ILE A 116 16.30 -18.48 -1.40
N ALA A 117 16.81 -17.60 -0.56
CA ALA A 117 17.04 -17.83 0.87
C ALA A 117 16.71 -16.56 1.68
N PRO A 118 15.42 -16.27 1.87
CA PRO A 118 14.98 -15.06 2.56
C PRO A 118 15.48 -14.99 4.00
N LYS A 119 15.90 -13.80 4.42
CA LYS A 119 16.39 -13.54 5.79
C LYS A 119 15.43 -12.69 6.62
N TYR A 120 14.51 -12.00 5.96
CA TYR A 120 13.66 -10.98 6.58
C TYR A 120 12.18 -11.31 6.50
N ASP A 121 11.82 -12.60 6.37
CA ASP A 121 10.43 -13.08 6.34
C ASP A 121 9.61 -12.63 7.55
N ASN A 122 10.26 -12.45 8.71
CA ASN A 122 9.62 -11.99 9.94
C ASN A 122 9.14 -10.52 9.87
N ASN A 123 9.55 -9.75 8.87
CA ASN A 123 9.06 -8.39 8.69
C ASN A 123 7.54 -8.36 8.48
N ALA A 124 6.96 -9.39 7.87
CA ALA A 124 5.51 -9.50 7.71
C ALA A 124 4.76 -9.35 9.06
N GLU A 125 5.15 -10.11 10.07
CA GLU A 125 4.52 -10.05 11.40
C GLU A 125 4.88 -8.76 12.13
N ARG A 126 6.12 -8.30 12.02
CA ARG A 126 6.59 -7.06 12.67
C ARG A 126 5.80 -5.84 12.24
N VAL A 127 5.52 -5.70 10.93
CA VAL A 127 4.83 -4.50 10.40
C VAL A 127 3.32 -4.66 10.32
N TRP A 128 2.76 -5.85 10.66
CA TRP A 128 1.32 -6.07 10.56
C TRP A 128 0.50 -5.11 11.43
N ASN A 129 0.88 -4.94 12.70
CA ASN A 129 0.21 -4.01 13.60
C ASN A 129 0.40 -2.55 13.16
N ALA A 130 1.59 -2.21 12.65
CA ALA A 130 1.84 -0.89 12.08
C ALA A 130 0.96 -0.63 10.85
N ARG A 131 0.75 -1.64 10.00
CA ARG A 131 -0.18 -1.56 8.87
C ARG A 131 -1.61 -1.24 9.34
N ILE A 132 -2.10 -1.91 10.39
CA ILE A 132 -3.44 -1.66 10.93
C ILE A 132 -3.56 -0.23 11.49
N GLN A 133 -2.51 0.31 12.10
CA GLN A 133 -2.48 1.70 12.59
C GLN A 133 -2.81 2.71 11.49
N LEU A 134 -2.50 2.42 10.22
CA LEU A 134 -2.76 3.33 9.10
C LEU A 134 -4.24 3.58 8.86
N VAL A 135 -5.13 2.71 9.33
CA VAL A 135 -6.58 2.93 9.28
C VAL A 135 -6.96 4.12 10.16
N SER A 136 -6.55 4.10 11.43
CA SER A 136 -6.80 5.20 12.36
C SER A 136 -6.08 6.47 11.94
N ALA A 137 -4.84 6.35 11.44
CA ALA A 137 -4.07 7.48 10.94
C ALA A 137 -4.77 8.20 9.77
N GLY A 138 -5.36 7.43 8.86
CA GLY A 138 -6.14 7.98 7.75
C GLY A 138 -7.42 8.66 8.21
N ASP A 139 -8.13 8.09 9.20
CA ASP A 139 -9.33 8.70 9.73
C ASP A 139 -9.03 10.00 10.52
N ASP A 140 -7.97 10.02 11.30
CA ASP A 140 -7.48 11.23 11.97
C ASP A 140 -7.15 12.35 10.97
N ALA A 141 -6.48 12.01 9.87
CA ALA A 141 -6.17 12.96 8.83
C ALA A 141 -7.43 13.47 8.12
N ARG A 142 -8.40 12.58 7.84
CA ARG A 142 -9.69 12.93 7.25
C ARG A 142 -10.48 13.89 8.14
N THR A 143 -10.56 13.61 9.43
CA THR A 143 -11.30 14.47 10.39
C THR A 143 -10.68 15.86 10.53
N LYS A 144 -9.37 15.98 10.25
CA LYS A 144 -8.64 17.24 10.18
C LYS A 144 -8.68 17.90 8.79
N ASN A 145 -9.52 17.39 7.88
CA ASN A 145 -9.64 17.83 6.49
C ASN A 145 -8.34 17.73 5.67
N ASN A 146 -7.42 16.86 6.06
CA ASN A 146 -6.21 16.57 5.31
C ASN A 146 -6.39 15.36 4.39
N THR A 147 -7.12 15.56 3.27
CA THR A 147 -7.44 14.50 2.31
C THR A 147 -6.20 13.81 1.75
N THR A 148 -5.16 14.57 1.44
CA THR A 148 -3.91 14.00 0.89
C THR A 148 -3.27 13.02 1.86
N LEU A 149 -3.20 13.38 3.13
CA LEU A 149 -2.62 12.53 4.17
C LEU A 149 -3.50 11.33 4.48
N ALA A 150 -4.83 11.53 4.52
CA ALA A 150 -5.80 10.44 4.70
C ALA A 150 -5.63 9.39 3.60
N LEU A 151 -5.61 9.81 2.34
CA LEU A 151 -5.40 8.91 1.21
C LEU A 151 -4.01 8.27 1.21
N LYS A 152 -2.95 8.98 1.62
CA LYS A 152 -1.61 8.40 1.78
C LYS A 152 -1.65 7.17 2.67
N TYR A 153 -2.26 7.26 3.85
CA TYR A 153 -2.31 6.19 4.82
C TYR A 153 -3.27 5.07 4.40
N TRP A 154 -4.48 5.41 3.98
CA TRP A 154 -5.47 4.41 3.56
C TRP A 154 -5.04 3.66 2.30
N ASN A 155 -4.44 4.33 1.31
CA ASN A 155 -3.92 3.67 0.12
C ASN A 155 -2.78 2.70 0.46
N ALA A 156 -1.88 3.08 1.37
CA ALA A 156 -0.81 2.20 1.81
C ALA A 156 -1.37 0.96 2.52
N TRP A 157 -2.32 1.14 3.45
CA TRP A 157 -3.01 0.04 4.11
C TRP A 157 -3.75 -0.84 3.11
N PHE A 158 -4.61 -0.27 2.28
CA PHE A 158 -5.48 -0.99 1.36
C PHE A 158 -4.69 -1.77 0.31
N ASN A 159 -3.77 -1.11 -0.39
CA ASN A 159 -3.00 -1.75 -1.46
C ASN A 159 -2.00 -2.80 -0.94
N SER A 160 -1.61 -2.71 0.33
CA SER A 160 -0.69 -3.69 0.93
C SER A 160 -1.33 -5.04 1.21
N GLU A 161 -2.67 -5.15 1.26
CA GLU A 161 -3.35 -6.42 1.52
C GLU A 161 -2.97 -7.50 0.50
N SER A 162 -2.85 -7.13 -0.76
CA SER A 162 -2.43 -8.03 -1.84
C SER A 162 -0.91 -8.23 -1.94
N SER A 163 -0.14 -7.62 -1.04
CA SER A 163 1.32 -7.76 -1.06
C SER A 163 1.74 -9.18 -0.71
N PRO A 164 2.63 -9.81 -1.52
CA PRO A 164 3.17 -11.10 -1.21
C PRO A 164 3.88 -11.19 0.15
N LEU A 165 4.34 -10.06 0.68
CA LEU A 165 4.89 -9.95 2.04
C LEU A 165 3.96 -10.59 3.08
N PHE A 166 2.63 -10.42 2.93
CA PHE A 166 1.63 -10.88 3.90
C PHE A 166 1.00 -12.24 3.56
N ASN A 167 1.52 -12.98 2.58
CA ASN A 167 0.94 -14.28 2.22
C ASN A 167 0.92 -15.28 3.39
N LYS A 168 1.91 -15.21 4.29
CA LYS A 168 2.01 -16.09 5.47
C LYS A 168 1.20 -15.63 6.69
N ILE A 169 0.60 -14.44 6.65
CA ILE A 169 -0.28 -13.97 7.72
C ILE A 169 -1.57 -14.79 7.71
N PRO A 170 -1.99 -15.37 8.83
CA PRO A 170 -3.20 -16.18 8.93
C PRO A 170 -4.46 -15.40 8.52
N ALA A 171 -5.41 -16.10 7.90
CA ALA A 171 -6.65 -15.49 7.37
C ALA A 171 -7.48 -14.82 8.48
N GLU A 172 -7.52 -15.41 9.68
CA GLU A 172 -8.22 -14.85 10.84
C GLU A 172 -7.65 -13.50 11.31
N LYS A 173 -6.35 -13.27 11.10
CA LYS A 173 -5.72 -11.97 11.37
C LYS A 173 -6.02 -10.93 10.28
N LYS A 174 -6.40 -11.38 9.08
CA LYS A 174 -6.74 -10.53 7.94
C LYS A 174 -8.21 -10.10 7.94
N ALA A 175 -9.03 -10.62 8.84
CA ALA A 175 -10.41 -10.19 8.99
C ALA A 175 -10.45 -8.77 9.60
N GLU A 176 -10.81 -7.79 8.79
CA GLU A 176 -10.84 -6.37 9.16
C GLU A 176 -12.29 -5.86 9.02
N PRO A 177 -13.07 -5.85 10.12
CA PRO A 177 -14.52 -5.57 10.07
C PRO A 177 -14.88 -4.14 9.62
N TYR A 178 -13.91 -3.25 9.58
CA TYR A 178 -14.05 -1.85 9.13
C TYR A 178 -13.66 -1.66 7.66
N LYS A 179 -13.28 -2.73 6.97
CA LYS A 179 -12.68 -2.67 5.63
C LYS A 179 -13.60 -2.00 4.61
N GLU A 180 -14.85 -2.40 4.57
CA GLU A 180 -15.84 -1.86 3.64
C GLU A 180 -16.17 -0.40 3.94
N GLN A 181 -16.22 -0.01 5.22
CA GLN A 181 -16.42 1.38 5.63
C GLN A 181 -15.26 2.27 5.18
N VAL A 182 -14.02 1.85 5.45
CA VAL A 182 -12.83 2.59 5.03
C VAL A 182 -12.75 2.65 3.51
N ALA A 183 -13.11 1.55 2.83
CA ALA A 183 -13.16 1.53 1.37
C ALA A 183 -14.21 2.50 0.82
N PHE A 184 -15.39 2.60 1.43
CA PHE A 184 -16.40 3.58 1.04
C PHE A 184 -15.89 5.02 1.17
N LEU A 185 -15.32 5.37 2.32
CA LEU A 185 -14.74 6.70 2.56
C LEU A 185 -13.56 6.98 1.64
N GLY A 186 -12.71 5.96 1.42
CA GLY A 186 -11.58 6.04 0.49
C GLY A 186 -12.01 6.23 -0.96
N ALA A 187 -13.10 5.60 -1.40
CA ALA A 187 -13.67 5.78 -2.73
C ALA A 187 -14.11 7.23 -2.94
N TRP A 188 -14.84 7.78 -1.98
CA TRP A 188 -15.29 9.17 -2.03
C TRP A 188 -14.13 10.15 -2.08
N LEU A 189 -13.17 10.04 -1.15
CA LEU A 189 -11.99 10.93 -1.12
C LEU A 189 -11.12 10.80 -2.36
N SER A 190 -10.93 9.56 -2.88
CA SER A 190 -10.15 9.35 -4.10
C SER A 190 -10.81 9.99 -5.32
N LYS A 191 -12.15 9.89 -5.44
CA LYS A 191 -12.92 10.57 -6.50
C LYS A 191 -12.74 12.09 -6.42
N GLU A 192 -12.90 12.69 -5.24
CA GLU A 192 -12.71 14.13 -5.02
C GLU A 192 -11.26 14.56 -5.35
N ASN A 193 -10.29 13.71 -5.03
CA ASN A 193 -8.87 13.94 -5.35
C ASN A 193 -8.50 13.59 -6.80
N LYS A 194 -9.48 13.21 -7.64
CA LYS A 194 -9.30 12.85 -9.05
C LYS A 194 -8.43 11.60 -9.29
N ASP A 195 -8.25 10.75 -8.28
CA ASP A 195 -7.65 9.42 -8.44
C ASP A 195 -8.76 8.39 -8.73
N MET A 196 -9.24 8.41 -9.98
CA MET A 196 -10.35 7.57 -10.42
C MET A 196 -10.01 6.08 -10.36
N ALA A 197 -8.75 5.72 -10.62
CA ALA A 197 -8.31 4.33 -10.57
C ALA A 197 -8.37 3.75 -9.15
N GLN A 198 -7.95 4.53 -8.17
CA GLN A 198 -8.03 4.12 -6.77
C GLN A 198 -9.48 4.16 -6.25
N ALA A 199 -10.28 5.15 -6.68
CA ALA A 199 -11.69 5.21 -6.34
C ALA A 199 -12.44 3.94 -6.78
N LEU A 200 -12.20 3.43 -7.99
CA LEU A 200 -12.81 2.20 -8.49
C LEU A 200 -12.44 0.98 -7.64
N LYS A 201 -11.16 0.85 -7.25
CA LYS A 201 -10.72 -0.26 -6.38
C LYS A 201 -11.42 -0.24 -5.03
N TYR A 202 -11.55 0.93 -4.44
CA TYR A 202 -12.27 1.12 -3.19
C TYR A 202 -13.76 0.81 -3.33
N CYS A 203 -14.40 1.24 -4.43
CA CYS A 203 -15.82 0.92 -4.69
C CYS A 203 -16.04 -0.60 -4.75
N ASP A 204 -15.14 -1.36 -5.39
CA ASP A 204 -15.27 -2.81 -5.52
C ASP A 204 -15.30 -3.51 -4.15
N VAL A 205 -14.55 -3.01 -3.18
CA VAL A 205 -14.56 -3.53 -1.81
C VAL A 205 -15.77 -3.05 -1.03
N ALA A 206 -16.09 -1.74 -1.08
CA ALA A 206 -17.23 -1.18 -0.36
C ALA A 206 -18.58 -1.79 -0.78
N MET A 207 -18.70 -2.22 -2.05
CA MET A 207 -19.89 -2.88 -2.57
C MET A 207 -20.13 -4.28 -1.98
N ASN A 208 -19.21 -4.86 -1.24
CA ASN A 208 -19.42 -6.12 -0.52
C ASN A 208 -20.26 -5.96 0.75
N SER A 209 -20.43 -4.74 1.24
CA SER A 209 -21.29 -4.43 2.38
C SER A 209 -22.68 -3.97 1.93
N ASP A 210 -23.72 -4.56 2.51
CA ASP A 210 -25.11 -4.12 2.24
C ASP A 210 -25.34 -2.65 2.65
N GLU A 211 -24.61 -2.16 3.67
CA GLU A 211 -24.68 -0.77 4.15
C GLU A 211 -24.13 0.23 3.14
N TYR A 212 -23.02 -0.09 2.47
CA TYR A 212 -22.33 0.84 1.57
C TYR A 212 -22.56 0.57 0.10
N LYS A 213 -23.15 -0.58 -0.26
CA LYS A 213 -23.30 -1.06 -1.63
C LYS A 213 -23.90 -0.02 -2.58
N LYS A 214 -25.01 0.62 -2.17
CA LYS A 214 -25.71 1.58 -3.04
C LYS A 214 -24.89 2.84 -3.29
N GLN A 215 -24.31 3.40 -2.23
CA GLN A 215 -23.49 4.62 -2.32
C GLN A 215 -22.19 4.36 -3.09
N ALA A 216 -21.54 3.23 -2.81
CA ALA A 216 -20.33 2.82 -3.54
C ALA A 216 -20.61 2.57 -5.03
N LEU A 217 -21.75 1.97 -5.36
CA LEU A 217 -22.19 1.82 -6.75
C LEU A 217 -22.40 3.19 -7.42
N SER A 218 -23.03 4.14 -6.74
CA SER A 218 -23.23 5.48 -7.29
C SER A 218 -21.88 6.16 -7.61
N ILE A 219 -20.91 6.11 -6.68
CA ILE A 219 -19.56 6.63 -6.91
C ILE A 219 -18.91 5.91 -8.11
N LYS A 220 -19.02 4.59 -8.16
CA LYS A 220 -18.45 3.79 -9.26
C LYS A 220 -19.03 4.19 -10.60
N LEU A 221 -20.35 4.36 -10.69
CA LEU A 221 -21.02 4.77 -11.92
C LEU A 221 -20.61 6.18 -12.35
N GLU A 222 -20.49 7.12 -11.43
CA GLU A 222 -19.95 8.47 -11.72
C GLU A 222 -18.54 8.40 -12.29
N VAL A 223 -17.66 7.63 -11.67
CA VAL A 223 -16.26 7.46 -12.11
C VAL A 223 -16.20 6.80 -13.49
N LEU A 224 -16.96 5.73 -13.71
CA LEU A 224 -17.00 5.00 -15.00
C LEU A 224 -17.63 5.84 -16.11
N LYS A 225 -18.63 6.65 -15.77
CA LYS A 225 -19.24 7.57 -16.72
C LYS A 225 -18.24 8.61 -17.19
N GLY A 226 -17.46 9.16 -16.25
CA GLY A 226 -16.42 10.15 -16.52
C GLY A 226 -16.91 11.26 -17.46
N ASP A 227 -16.03 11.72 -18.34
CA ASP A 227 -16.37 12.61 -19.43
C ASP A 227 -16.68 11.79 -20.69
N LEU A 228 -17.95 11.43 -20.91
CA LEU A 228 -18.39 10.77 -22.14
C LEU A 228 -18.30 11.76 -23.31
N LYS A 229 -17.17 11.79 -24.00
CA LYS A 229 -16.88 12.74 -25.10
C LYS A 229 -17.10 12.11 -26.46
N THR A 230 -16.93 10.81 -26.57
CA THR A 230 -16.98 10.09 -27.84
C THR A 230 -18.03 8.98 -27.81
N HIS A 231 -18.40 8.51 -29.00
CA HIS A 231 -19.24 7.34 -29.15
C HIS A 231 -18.57 6.08 -28.54
N GLU A 232 -17.26 5.97 -28.65
CA GLU A 232 -16.48 4.88 -28.09
C GLU A 232 -16.51 4.90 -26.57
N ASP A 233 -16.38 6.08 -25.92
CA ASP A 233 -16.52 6.21 -24.46
C ASP A 233 -17.89 5.73 -24.00
N SER A 234 -18.95 6.09 -24.74
CA SER A 234 -20.33 5.68 -24.44
C SER A 234 -20.50 4.17 -24.54
N LEU A 235 -19.93 3.54 -25.59
CA LEU A 235 -19.95 2.08 -25.73
C LEU A 235 -19.19 1.37 -24.61
N LYS A 236 -18.03 1.90 -24.23
CA LYS A 236 -17.24 1.39 -23.11
C LYS A 236 -18.02 1.46 -21.79
N TYR A 237 -18.68 2.58 -21.54
CA TYR A 237 -19.52 2.73 -20.36
C TYR A 237 -20.70 1.76 -20.35
N ILE A 238 -21.40 1.57 -21.48
CA ILE A 238 -22.48 0.58 -21.62
C ILE A 238 -21.97 -0.83 -21.33
N ASN A 239 -20.78 -1.20 -21.82
CA ASN A 239 -20.22 -2.52 -21.55
C ASN A 239 -19.93 -2.71 -20.03
N ASN A 240 -19.35 -1.69 -19.38
CA ASN A 240 -19.16 -1.71 -17.92
C ASN A 240 -20.52 -1.89 -17.17
N LEU A 241 -21.58 -1.18 -17.61
CA LEU A 241 -22.92 -1.33 -17.02
C LEU A 241 -23.48 -2.74 -17.23
N LYS A 242 -23.31 -3.33 -18.42
CA LYS A 242 -23.73 -4.71 -18.71
C LYS A 242 -23.01 -5.72 -17.80
N ASP A 243 -21.70 -5.56 -17.61
CA ASP A 243 -20.91 -6.43 -16.76
C ASP A 243 -21.34 -6.34 -15.28
N LEU A 244 -21.67 -5.14 -14.82
CA LEU A 244 -22.21 -4.94 -13.47
C LEU A 244 -23.62 -5.54 -13.34
N TYR A 245 -24.49 -5.30 -14.32
CA TYR A 245 -25.85 -5.83 -14.33
C TYR A 245 -25.90 -7.36 -14.42
N ALA A 246 -24.98 -7.97 -15.15
CA ALA A 246 -24.87 -9.44 -15.19
C ALA A 246 -24.56 -10.06 -13.82
N LYS A 247 -23.88 -9.31 -12.93
CA LYS A 247 -23.58 -9.73 -11.56
C LYS A 247 -24.72 -9.47 -10.57
N ASP A 248 -25.60 -8.51 -10.88
CA ASP A 248 -26.73 -8.12 -10.03
C ASP A 248 -27.92 -7.69 -10.91
N ALA A 249 -28.55 -8.67 -11.57
CA ALA A 249 -29.64 -8.47 -12.53
C ALA A 249 -30.95 -7.93 -11.91
N LYS A 250 -31.03 -7.83 -10.59
CA LYS A 250 -32.16 -7.22 -9.89
C LYS A 250 -31.93 -5.75 -9.53
N ASN A 251 -30.77 -5.19 -9.89
CA ASN A 251 -30.37 -3.85 -9.55
C ASN A 251 -31.01 -2.83 -10.50
N GLU A 252 -32.08 -2.19 -10.04
CA GLU A 252 -32.83 -1.20 -10.81
C GLU A 252 -31.96 0.00 -11.23
N ILE A 253 -31.01 0.42 -10.41
CA ILE A 253 -30.10 1.55 -10.74
C ILE A 253 -29.26 1.20 -11.98
N LEU A 254 -28.78 -0.03 -12.08
CA LEU A 254 -27.99 -0.46 -13.25
C LEU A 254 -28.88 -0.56 -14.50
N LEU A 255 -30.09 -1.06 -14.35
CA LEU A 255 -31.05 -1.17 -15.45
C LEU A 255 -31.44 0.22 -15.97
N ASP A 256 -31.73 1.17 -15.08
CA ASP A 256 -32.09 2.54 -15.43
C ASP A 256 -30.95 3.26 -16.15
N ASN A 257 -29.71 3.08 -15.67
CA ASN A 257 -28.53 3.63 -16.35
C ASN A 257 -28.34 3.04 -17.76
N LEU A 258 -28.53 1.71 -17.93
CA LEU A 258 -28.46 1.06 -19.22
C LEU A 258 -29.53 1.60 -20.18
N ASN A 259 -30.79 1.67 -19.72
CA ASN A 259 -31.90 2.20 -20.53
C ASN A 259 -31.66 3.65 -20.95
N SER A 260 -31.17 4.46 -20.02
CA SER A 260 -30.83 5.86 -20.29
C SER A 260 -29.72 6.00 -21.35
N MET A 261 -28.70 5.15 -21.27
CA MET A 261 -27.61 5.16 -22.25
C MET A 261 -28.07 4.69 -23.63
N PHE A 262 -28.87 3.62 -23.71
CA PHE A 262 -29.44 3.15 -24.99
C PHE A 262 -30.34 4.21 -25.61
N ALA A 263 -31.19 4.87 -24.82
CA ALA A 263 -32.03 5.96 -25.33
C ALA A 263 -31.21 7.14 -25.85
N SER A 264 -30.14 7.53 -25.15
CA SER A 264 -29.25 8.62 -25.58
C SER A 264 -28.49 8.34 -26.86
N MET A 265 -28.12 7.08 -27.08
CA MET A 265 -27.42 6.63 -28.28
C MET A 265 -28.36 6.22 -29.43
N ARG A 266 -29.68 6.26 -29.20
CA ARG A 266 -30.70 5.79 -30.16
C ARG A 266 -30.48 4.34 -30.61
N MET A 267 -30.03 3.49 -29.70
CA MET A 267 -29.81 2.05 -29.92
C MET A 267 -31.06 1.26 -29.55
#